data_90823136417d4d61c9057e14b2ea8b1e
#
_entry.id   90823136417d4d61c9057e14b2ea8b1e
#
_cell.length_a   1.000
_cell.length_b   1.000
_cell.length_c   1.000
_cell.angle_alpha   90.00
_cell.angle_beta   90.00
_cell.angle_gamma   90.00
#
_symmetry.space_group_name_H-M   'P 1'
#
loop_
_entity.id
_entity.type
_entity.pdbx_description
1 polymer ?
#
loop_
_entity_poly.entity_id
_entity_poly.type
_entity_poly.pdbx_seq_one_letter_code
_entity_poly.pdbx_strand_id
1 'polypeptide(L)'
;SHEIQKIELIDEAALTALLDRDALKEFRARALNPEHPVTRGTAQNPDIYFQTREASNKFYDAIPDMVADTMKEISKITGRDYKPFVYYGAKDAENVIVAMGSVTETIKETVDYLMAKGEKVGVVTVHLYRPFSVKYLMAVLPESVKRVCVLDRTKEPGANGDPLYMDCLLYTS
;
A
#
# COMPACT_ATOMS: atom_id res chain seq x y z
N SER A 1 6.99 -6.41 -17.84
CA SER A 1 7.50 -5.95 -19.14
C SER A 1 8.99 -5.74 -19.06
N HIS A 2 9.67 -5.83 -20.21
CA HIS A 2 11.11 -5.65 -20.33
C HIS A 2 11.39 -4.32 -21.04
N GLU A 3 11.17 -3.21 -20.33
CA GLU A 3 11.42 -1.88 -20.83
C GLU A 3 12.65 -1.27 -20.16
N ILE A 4 13.43 -0.54 -20.92
CA ILE A 4 14.53 0.29 -20.40
C ILE A 4 13.95 1.67 -20.15
N GLN A 5 13.97 2.10 -18.88
CA GLN A 5 13.49 3.41 -18.48
C GLN A 5 14.61 4.23 -17.86
N LYS A 6 14.60 5.53 -18.16
CA LYS A 6 15.46 6.49 -17.46
C LYS A 6 14.88 6.71 -16.06
N ILE A 7 15.73 6.54 -15.05
CA ILE A 7 15.39 6.82 -13.66
C ILE A 7 16.21 7.99 -13.14
N GLU A 8 15.67 8.70 -12.16
CA GLU A 8 16.38 9.69 -11.36
C GLU A 8 16.62 9.10 -9.98
N LEU A 9 17.84 9.19 -9.49
CA LEU A 9 18.18 8.77 -8.14
C LEU A 9 18.00 9.95 -7.20
N ILE A 10 17.41 9.69 -6.04
CA ILE A 10 17.36 10.68 -4.97
C ILE A 10 18.78 10.88 -4.44
N ASP A 11 19.15 12.12 -4.17
CA ASP A 11 20.45 12.48 -3.62
C ASP A 11 20.68 11.78 -2.26
N GLU A 12 21.92 11.31 -2.05
CA GLU A 12 22.30 10.56 -0.85
C GLU A 12 22.12 11.41 0.43
N ALA A 13 22.39 12.70 0.36
CA ALA A 13 22.18 13.59 1.51
C ALA A 13 20.69 13.71 1.88
N ALA A 14 19.80 13.79 0.89
CA ALA A 14 18.37 13.81 1.09
C ALA A 14 17.86 12.49 1.69
N LEU A 15 18.33 11.34 1.18
CA LEU A 15 18.01 10.02 1.74
C LEU A 15 18.50 9.89 3.19
N THR A 16 19.71 10.35 3.46
CA THR A 16 20.30 10.32 4.81
C THR A 16 19.52 11.16 5.80
N ALA A 17 18.95 12.29 5.36
CA ALA A 17 18.12 13.15 6.19
C ALA A 17 16.77 12.52 6.57
N LEU A 18 16.27 11.56 5.80
CA LEU A 18 15.06 10.80 6.11
C LEU A 18 15.28 9.68 7.14
N LEU A 19 16.55 9.33 7.41
CA LEU A 19 16.86 8.21 8.34
C LEU A 19 16.72 8.65 9.80
N ASP A 20 15.91 7.91 10.55
CA ASP A 20 15.92 7.96 12.01
C ASP A 20 17.18 7.23 12.52
N ARG A 21 18.21 8.03 12.84
CA ARG A 21 19.51 7.51 13.28
C ARG A 21 19.45 6.88 14.67
N ASP A 22 18.55 7.34 15.53
CA ASP A 22 18.38 6.81 16.88
C ASP A 22 17.68 5.44 16.81
N ALA A 23 16.61 5.31 16.03
CA ALA A 23 15.98 4.02 15.77
C ALA A 23 16.96 3.01 15.13
N LEU A 24 17.81 3.46 14.21
CA LEU A 24 18.85 2.62 13.60
C LEU A 24 19.89 2.15 14.63
N LYS A 25 20.31 3.05 15.53
CA LYS A 25 21.23 2.72 16.61
C LYS A 25 20.62 1.71 17.58
N GLU A 26 19.39 1.92 17.98
CA GLU A 26 18.64 0.98 18.84
C GLU A 26 18.47 -0.39 18.17
N PHE A 27 18.13 -0.42 16.87
CA PHE A 27 18.05 -1.66 16.12
C PHE A 27 19.38 -2.41 16.12
N ARG A 28 20.49 -1.73 15.85
CA ARG A 28 21.83 -2.30 15.86
C ARG A 28 22.26 -2.79 17.24
N ALA A 29 21.87 -2.08 18.30
CA ALA A 29 22.16 -2.48 19.68
C ALA A 29 21.48 -3.79 20.09
N ARG A 30 20.40 -4.18 19.39
CA ARG A 30 19.74 -5.48 19.58
C ARG A 30 20.37 -6.63 18.80
N ALA A 31 21.48 -6.41 18.08
CA ALA A 31 22.21 -7.47 17.41
C ALA A 31 22.75 -8.50 18.42
N LEU A 32 22.96 -9.74 17.97
CA LEU A 32 23.58 -10.77 18.82
C LEU A 32 24.96 -10.32 19.25
N ASN A 33 25.20 -10.33 20.53
CA ASN A 33 26.47 -9.90 21.14
C ASN A 33 26.87 -10.90 22.23
N PRO A 34 28.07 -11.52 22.14
CA PRO A 34 28.56 -12.45 23.16
C PRO A 34 28.62 -11.86 24.56
N GLU A 35 28.90 -10.55 24.70
CA GLU A 35 28.93 -9.85 25.97
C GLU A 35 27.56 -9.67 26.62
N HIS A 36 26.49 -9.72 25.79
CA HIS A 36 25.10 -9.63 26.22
C HIS A 36 24.27 -10.70 25.52
N PRO A 37 24.41 -11.97 25.89
CA PRO A 37 23.76 -13.07 25.20
C PRO A 37 22.23 -13.02 25.39
N VAL A 38 21.51 -13.24 24.30
CA VAL A 38 20.04 -13.35 24.28
C VAL A 38 19.62 -14.54 23.44
N THR A 39 18.53 -15.20 23.82
CA THR A 39 17.92 -16.27 23.04
C THR A 39 16.89 -15.69 22.08
N ARG A 40 16.97 -16.10 20.82
CA ARG A 40 16.00 -15.73 19.77
C ARG A 40 15.62 -16.96 18.96
N GLY A 41 14.45 -16.91 18.32
CA GLY A 41 14.02 -17.96 17.41
C GLY A 41 13.54 -19.23 18.12
N THR A 42 12.95 -19.10 19.29
CA THR A 42 12.32 -20.22 20.00
C THR A 42 11.04 -20.66 19.28
N ALA A 43 10.75 -21.98 19.33
CA ALA A 43 9.47 -22.51 18.88
C ALA A 43 8.34 -22.01 19.80
N GLN A 44 7.21 -21.69 19.20
CA GLN A 44 6.00 -21.29 19.91
C GLN A 44 4.93 -22.37 19.74
N ASN A 45 4.48 -22.93 20.84
CA ASN A 45 3.42 -23.94 20.87
C ASN A 45 2.04 -23.27 20.73
N PRO A 46 0.98 -24.02 20.43
CA PRO A 46 -0.38 -23.50 20.26
C PRO A 46 -0.90 -22.68 21.44
N ASP A 47 -0.41 -22.94 22.65
CA ASP A 47 -0.82 -22.23 23.89
C ASP A 47 -0.34 -20.77 23.95
N ILE A 48 0.74 -20.41 23.24
CA ILE A 48 1.33 -19.06 23.26
C ILE A 48 1.36 -18.38 21.88
N TYR A 49 1.27 -19.15 20.79
CA TYR A 49 1.43 -18.63 19.44
C TYR A 49 0.39 -17.57 19.07
N PHE A 50 -0.88 -17.82 19.40
CA PHE A 50 -1.99 -16.91 19.12
C PHE A 50 -1.78 -15.55 19.80
N GLN A 51 -1.49 -15.56 21.11
CA GLN A 51 -1.27 -14.33 21.87
C GLN A 51 -0.07 -13.53 21.32
N THR A 52 0.98 -14.21 20.90
CA THR A 52 2.15 -13.55 20.30
C THR A 52 1.79 -12.91 18.95
N ARG A 53 0.97 -13.58 18.13
CA ARG A 53 0.51 -13.03 16.85
C ARG A 53 -0.40 -11.82 17.07
N GLU A 54 -1.35 -11.90 18.00
CA GLU A 54 -2.24 -10.78 18.35
C GLU A 54 -1.47 -9.57 18.90
N ALA A 55 -0.45 -9.80 19.71
CA ALA A 55 0.41 -8.75 20.25
C ALA A 55 1.15 -7.93 19.16
N SER A 56 1.28 -8.48 17.95
CA SER A 56 1.90 -7.78 16.81
C SER A 56 0.96 -6.78 16.11
N ASN A 57 -0.37 -6.88 16.30
CA ASN A 57 -1.35 -6.05 15.59
C ASN A 57 -1.09 -4.55 15.76
N LYS A 58 -0.76 -4.09 16.97
CA LYS A 58 -0.46 -2.68 17.25
C LYS A 58 0.66 -2.10 16.37
N PHE A 59 1.61 -2.93 15.93
CA PHE A 59 2.68 -2.49 15.03
C PHE A 59 2.16 -2.37 13.60
N TYR A 60 1.37 -3.34 13.15
CA TYR A 60 0.77 -3.31 11.81
C TYR A 60 -0.26 -2.20 11.65
N ASP A 61 -1.04 -1.90 12.68
CA ASP A 61 -2.05 -0.83 12.68
C ASP A 61 -1.43 0.56 12.50
N ALA A 62 -0.20 0.76 12.97
CA ALA A 62 0.53 2.02 12.82
C ALA A 62 1.16 2.21 11.43
N ILE A 63 1.41 1.13 10.68
CA ILE A 63 2.16 1.18 9.40
C ILE A 63 1.50 2.08 8.35
N PRO A 64 0.18 2.06 8.11
CA PRO A 64 -0.41 2.88 7.06
C PRO A 64 -0.15 4.37 7.22
N ASP A 65 -0.24 4.89 8.44
CA ASP A 65 0.05 6.28 8.74
C ASP A 65 1.55 6.60 8.59
N MET A 66 2.43 5.73 9.07
CA MET A 66 3.88 5.87 8.89
C MET A 66 4.28 5.87 7.41
N VAL A 67 3.67 5.00 6.59
CA VAL A 67 3.91 4.96 5.14
C VAL A 67 3.41 6.24 4.48
N ALA A 68 2.21 6.71 4.84
CA ALA A 68 1.66 7.95 4.29
C ALA A 68 2.56 9.16 4.61
N ASP A 69 3.06 9.27 5.83
CA ASP A 69 3.99 10.34 6.23
C ASP A 69 5.32 10.24 5.48
N THR A 70 5.89 9.05 5.36
CA THR A 70 7.12 8.83 4.59
C THR A 70 6.93 9.17 3.10
N MET A 71 5.82 8.75 2.50
CA MET A 71 5.47 9.10 1.11
C MET A 71 5.35 10.60 0.92
N LYS A 72 4.81 11.33 1.90
CA LYS A 72 4.72 12.79 1.89
C LYS A 72 6.11 13.46 1.91
N GLU A 73 7.04 12.95 2.71
CA GLU A 73 8.42 13.47 2.72
C GLU A 73 9.15 13.18 1.39
N ILE A 74 8.98 11.97 0.85
CA ILE A 74 9.52 11.62 -0.47
C ILE A 74 8.91 12.50 -1.57
N SER A 75 7.63 12.80 -1.49
CA SER A 75 6.94 13.69 -2.42
C SER A 75 7.55 15.09 -2.45
N LYS A 76 7.97 15.64 -1.30
CA LYS A 76 8.65 16.93 -1.22
C LYS A 76 10.01 16.93 -1.93
N ILE A 77 10.73 15.81 -1.85
CA ILE A 77 12.07 15.66 -2.47
C ILE A 77 11.95 15.50 -3.97
N THR A 78 10.99 14.67 -4.42
CA THR A 78 10.87 14.27 -5.84
C THR A 78 9.98 15.20 -6.67
N GLY A 79 9.15 16.03 -6.01
CA GLY A 79 8.11 16.81 -6.68
C GLY A 79 6.94 15.99 -7.20
N ARG A 80 6.84 14.71 -6.85
CA ARG A 80 5.73 13.80 -7.21
C ARG A 80 4.79 13.61 -6.04
N ASP A 81 3.51 13.31 -6.30
CA ASP A 81 2.50 13.08 -5.25
C ASP A 81 2.35 11.57 -4.97
N TYR A 82 3.05 11.09 -3.96
CA TYR A 82 2.96 9.70 -3.50
C TYR A 82 1.96 9.57 -2.35
N LYS A 83 1.05 8.60 -2.47
CA LYS A 83 0.02 8.27 -1.47
C LYS A 83 -0.22 6.76 -1.43
N PRO A 84 -0.73 6.21 -0.30
CA PRO A 84 -1.10 4.80 -0.19
C PRO A 84 -2.12 4.35 -1.24
N PHE A 85 -3.08 5.23 -1.58
CA PHE A 85 -4.07 5.05 -2.64
C PHE A 85 -4.16 6.35 -3.45
N VAL A 86 -4.28 6.23 -4.76
CA VAL A 86 -4.42 7.38 -5.67
C VAL A 86 -5.61 7.16 -6.58
N TYR A 87 -6.52 8.13 -6.61
CA TYR A 87 -7.65 8.13 -7.52
C TYR A 87 -7.30 8.89 -8.82
N TYR A 88 -7.76 8.35 -9.96
CA TYR A 88 -7.69 8.98 -11.26
C TYR A 88 -9.00 8.78 -12.02
N GLY A 89 -9.58 9.84 -12.58
CA GLY A 89 -10.81 9.77 -13.38
C GLY A 89 -11.80 10.90 -13.11
N ALA A 90 -13.06 10.66 -13.47
CA ALA A 90 -14.15 11.62 -13.31
C ALA A 90 -14.39 11.92 -11.81
N LYS A 91 -14.59 13.20 -11.46
CA LYS A 91 -14.87 13.60 -10.07
C LYS A 91 -16.20 13.06 -9.55
N ASP A 92 -17.14 12.79 -10.45
CA ASP A 92 -18.44 12.22 -10.19
C ASP A 92 -18.58 10.79 -10.74
N ALA A 93 -17.47 10.03 -10.70
CA ALA A 93 -17.45 8.64 -11.17
C ALA A 93 -18.48 7.78 -10.43
N GLU A 94 -19.24 7.00 -11.19
CA GLU A 94 -20.19 6.02 -10.67
C GLU A 94 -19.61 4.59 -10.68
N ASN A 95 -18.64 4.35 -11.55
CA ASN A 95 -17.97 3.07 -11.71
C ASN A 95 -16.47 3.26 -11.52
N VAL A 96 -15.89 2.53 -10.58
CA VAL A 96 -14.46 2.65 -10.25
C VAL A 96 -13.80 1.27 -10.28
N ILE A 97 -12.64 1.21 -10.91
CA ILE A 97 -11.76 0.05 -10.84
C ILE A 97 -10.75 0.26 -9.70
N VAL A 98 -10.49 -0.78 -8.92
CA VAL A 98 -9.38 -0.84 -7.96
C VAL A 98 -8.36 -1.84 -8.48
N ALA A 99 -7.12 -1.40 -8.63
CA ALA A 99 -6.05 -2.24 -9.16
C ALA A 99 -4.68 -1.82 -8.61
N MET A 100 -3.68 -2.69 -8.76
CA MET A 100 -2.29 -2.40 -8.39
C MET A 100 -1.31 -2.84 -9.46
N GLY A 101 -0.14 -2.21 -9.47
CA GLY A 101 0.93 -2.51 -10.41
C GLY A 101 0.75 -1.91 -11.79
N SER A 102 1.47 -2.44 -12.78
CA SER A 102 1.60 -1.83 -14.11
C SER A 102 0.30 -1.76 -14.92
N VAL A 103 -0.69 -2.59 -14.62
CA VAL A 103 -2.01 -2.54 -15.30
C VAL A 103 -2.72 -1.21 -15.08
N THR A 104 -2.42 -0.48 -14.00
CA THR A 104 -3.06 0.80 -13.70
C THR A 104 -2.80 1.86 -14.76
N GLU A 105 -1.64 1.84 -15.42
CA GLU A 105 -1.35 2.78 -16.50
C GLU A 105 -2.24 2.53 -17.73
N THR A 106 -2.43 1.26 -18.13
CA THR A 106 -3.38 0.91 -19.19
C THR A 106 -4.82 1.27 -18.82
N ILE A 107 -5.19 1.11 -17.53
CA ILE A 107 -6.53 1.49 -17.08
C ILE A 107 -6.72 3.01 -17.15
N LYS A 108 -5.72 3.82 -16.80
CA LYS A 108 -5.80 5.29 -16.92
C LYS A 108 -6.07 5.72 -18.37
N GLU A 109 -5.36 5.17 -19.34
CA GLU A 109 -5.62 5.42 -20.77
C GLU A 109 -7.06 5.04 -21.17
N THR A 110 -7.56 3.92 -20.63
CA THR A 110 -8.95 3.50 -20.86
C THR A 110 -9.94 4.45 -20.21
N VAL A 111 -9.66 4.91 -19.00
CA VAL A 111 -10.49 5.91 -18.29
C VAL A 111 -10.57 7.20 -19.08
N ASP A 112 -9.45 7.72 -19.60
CA ASP A 112 -9.43 8.92 -20.44
C ASP A 112 -10.28 8.76 -21.70
N TYR A 113 -10.13 7.60 -22.38
CA TYR A 113 -10.94 7.30 -23.56
C TYR A 113 -12.44 7.25 -23.26
N LEU A 114 -12.84 6.65 -22.13
CA LEU A 114 -14.25 6.55 -21.73
C LEU A 114 -14.80 7.90 -21.25
N MET A 115 -14.02 8.67 -20.51
CA MET A 115 -14.39 10.03 -20.09
C MET A 115 -14.60 10.96 -21.28
N ALA A 116 -13.79 10.85 -22.33
CA ALA A 116 -13.98 11.59 -23.57
C ALA A 116 -15.30 11.24 -24.28
N LYS A 117 -15.92 10.10 -23.96
CA LYS A 117 -17.25 9.69 -24.42
C LYS A 117 -18.38 10.05 -23.45
N GLY A 118 -18.07 10.74 -22.37
CA GLY A 118 -19.04 11.16 -21.35
C GLY A 118 -19.32 10.12 -20.26
N GLU A 119 -18.54 9.03 -20.19
CA GLU A 119 -18.71 8.02 -19.15
C GLU A 119 -18.14 8.48 -17.80
N LYS A 120 -18.83 8.12 -16.73
CA LYS A 120 -18.46 8.47 -15.34
C LYS A 120 -17.66 7.34 -14.70
N VAL A 121 -16.40 7.28 -15.05
CA VAL A 121 -15.50 6.19 -14.65
C VAL A 121 -14.22 6.71 -13.99
N GLY A 122 -13.59 5.85 -13.21
CA GLY A 122 -12.32 6.13 -12.58
C GLY A 122 -11.57 4.87 -12.15
N VAL A 123 -10.34 5.06 -11.69
CA VAL A 123 -9.50 4.01 -11.14
C VAL A 123 -8.85 4.46 -9.84
N VAL A 124 -8.78 3.55 -8.87
CA VAL A 124 -7.93 3.67 -7.69
C VAL A 124 -6.71 2.79 -7.88
N THR A 125 -5.54 3.40 -7.89
CA THR A 125 -4.25 2.70 -7.84
C THR A 125 -3.88 2.43 -6.39
N VAL A 126 -3.63 1.16 -6.05
CA VAL A 126 -3.19 0.73 -4.72
C VAL A 126 -1.66 0.71 -4.69
N HIS A 127 -1.05 1.53 -3.86
CA HIS A 127 0.40 1.54 -3.60
C HIS A 127 0.75 0.81 -2.31
N LEU A 128 -0.08 0.94 -1.27
CA LEU A 128 0.05 0.17 -0.04
C LEU A 128 -1.04 -0.91 0.01
N TYR A 129 -0.66 -2.13 -0.37
CA TYR A 129 -1.59 -3.26 -0.36
C TYR A 129 -1.81 -3.82 1.05
N ARG A 130 -0.75 -4.07 1.82
CA ARG A 130 -0.82 -4.59 3.19
C ARG A 130 0.21 -3.92 4.09
N PRO A 131 -0.23 -3.47 5.29
CA PRO A 131 -1.59 -3.55 5.86
C PRO A 131 -2.58 -2.73 5.03
N PHE A 132 -3.73 -3.35 4.67
CA PHE A 132 -4.77 -2.65 3.93
C PHE A 132 -5.43 -1.59 4.82
N SER A 133 -5.60 -0.38 4.30
CA SER A 133 -6.19 0.71 5.06
C SER A 133 -7.44 1.26 4.40
N VAL A 134 -8.57 0.96 5.01
CA VAL A 134 -9.88 1.51 4.63
C VAL A 134 -9.90 3.02 4.69
N LYS A 135 -9.30 3.61 5.74
CA LYS A 135 -9.18 5.06 5.93
C LYS A 135 -8.66 5.74 4.66
N TYR A 136 -7.57 5.21 4.11
CA TYR A 136 -6.93 5.79 2.93
C TYR A 136 -7.65 5.44 1.63
N LEU A 137 -8.28 4.27 1.52
CA LEU A 137 -9.10 3.93 0.37
C LEU A 137 -10.33 4.83 0.29
N MET A 138 -11.10 4.93 1.37
CA MET A 138 -12.32 5.74 1.40
C MET A 138 -12.05 7.24 1.22
N ALA A 139 -10.88 7.72 1.66
CA ALA A 139 -10.50 9.13 1.48
C ALA A 139 -10.29 9.54 0.01
N VAL A 140 -10.07 8.58 -0.89
CA VAL A 140 -9.84 8.88 -2.32
C VAL A 140 -11.02 8.51 -3.21
N LEU A 141 -11.96 7.68 -2.74
CA LEU A 141 -13.13 7.30 -3.52
C LEU A 141 -14.12 8.47 -3.63
N PRO A 142 -14.61 8.80 -4.83
CA PRO A 142 -15.72 9.76 -5.00
C PRO A 142 -16.99 9.28 -4.28
N GLU A 143 -17.72 10.21 -3.66
CA GLU A 143 -19.00 9.89 -3.00
C GLU A 143 -20.09 9.36 -3.95
N SER A 144 -19.94 9.65 -5.25
CA SER A 144 -20.85 9.23 -6.31
C SER A 144 -20.72 7.77 -6.72
N VAL A 145 -19.73 7.04 -6.19
CA VAL A 145 -19.44 5.65 -6.60
C VAL A 145 -20.60 4.73 -6.24
N LYS A 146 -21.07 3.99 -7.25
CA LYS A 146 -22.13 2.98 -7.13
C LYS A 146 -21.63 1.56 -7.33
N ARG A 147 -20.52 1.41 -8.07
CA ARG A 147 -19.97 0.10 -8.41
C ARG A 147 -18.46 0.15 -8.35
N VAL A 148 -17.89 -0.85 -7.70
CA VAL A 148 -16.44 -1.06 -7.62
C VAL A 148 -16.12 -2.41 -8.25
N CYS A 149 -15.14 -2.41 -9.15
CA CYS A 149 -14.56 -3.61 -9.73
C CYS A 149 -13.12 -3.74 -9.27
N VAL A 150 -12.74 -4.85 -8.66
CA VAL A 150 -11.37 -5.08 -8.22
C VAL A 150 -10.67 -6.02 -9.18
N LEU A 151 -9.51 -5.62 -9.68
CA LEU A 151 -8.69 -6.42 -10.58
C LEU A 151 -7.44 -6.95 -9.86
N ASP A 152 -7.32 -8.26 -9.86
CA ASP A 152 -6.15 -8.97 -9.37
C ASP A 152 -5.40 -9.68 -10.50
N ARG A 153 -4.08 -9.82 -10.38
CA ARG A 153 -3.28 -10.70 -11.26
C ARG A 153 -3.12 -12.10 -10.68
N THR A 154 -3.51 -12.29 -9.45
CA THR A 154 -3.48 -13.54 -8.72
C THR A 154 -4.82 -14.26 -8.87
N LYS A 155 -4.78 -15.56 -9.01
CA LYS A 155 -5.96 -16.43 -8.93
C LYS A 155 -5.77 -17.41 -7.77
N GLU A 156 -6.71 -17.36 -6.84
CA GLU A 156 -6.78 -18.27 -5.70
C GLU A 156 -7.79 -19.39 -5.99
N PRO A 157 -7.35 -20.58 -6.46
CA PRO A 157 -8.26 -21.67 -6.80
C PRO A 157 -9.10 -22.11 -5.60
N GLY A 158 -10.43 -22.10 -5.78
CA GLY A 158 -11.37 -22.49 -4.73
C GLY A 158 -11.70 -21.42 -3.70
N ALA A 159 -11.06 -20.25 -3.75
CA ALA A 159 -11.43 -19.12 -2.90
C ALA A 159 -12.68 -18.38 -3.42
N ASN A 160 -13.40 -17.70 -2.52
CA ASN A 160 -14.56 -16.89 -2.88
C ASN A 160 -14.18 -15.59 -3.61
N GLY A 161 -12.91 -15.21 -3.59
CA GLY A 161 -12.36 -14.04 -4.26
C GLY A 161 -10.85 -14.03 -4.21
N ASP A 162 -10.25 -13.20 -5.04
CA ASP A 162 -8.80 -13.01 -5.07
C ASP A 162 -8.36 -12.02 -3.96
N PRO A 163 -7.08 -11.97 -3.55
CA PRO A 163 -6.64 -11.29 -2.33
C PRO A 163 -7.05 -9.82 -2.22
N LEU A 164 -6.81 -9.01 -3.26
CA LEU A 164 -7.16 -7.59 -3.23
C LEU A 164 -8.69 -7.39 -3.16
N TYR A 165 -9.45 -8.22 -3.88
CA TYR A 165 -10.90 -8.18 -3.81
C TYR A 165 -11.42 -8.48 -2.41
N MET A 166 -10.86 -9.50 -1.75
CA MET A 166 -11.25 -9.86 -0.38
C MET A 166 -10.93 -8.76 0.63
N ASP A 167 -9.75 -8.13 0.52
CA ASP A 167 -9.39 -7.00 1.39
C ASP A 167 -10.30 -5.79 1.14
N CYS A 168 -10.68 -5.50 -0.12
CA CYS A 168 -11.64 -4.43 -0.43
C CYS A 168 -13.06 -4.76 0.08
N LEU A 169 -13.54 -5.99 -0.12
CA LEU A 169 -14.91 -6.39 0.21
C LEU A 169 -15.19 -6.33 1.73
N LEU A 170 -14.24 -6.79 2.56
CA LEU A 170 -14.39 -6.80 4.01
C LEU A 170 -14.67 -5.40 4.60
N TYR A 171 -14.36 -4.35 3.87
CA TYR A 171 -14.40 -2.99 4.37
C TYR A 171 -15.35 -2.06 3.59
N THR A 172 -15.96 -2.55 2.52
CA THR A 172 -16.90 -1.77 1.69
C THR A 172 -18.32 -2.31 1.71
N SER A 173 -18.56 -3.41 2.44
CA SER A 173 -19.86 -4.05 2.60
C SER A 173 -20.62 -3.60 3.85
#